data_c9f15e9c889b2c7162d769f4a8d4862e
#
_entry.id   c9f15e9c889b2c7162d769f4a8d4862e
#
_cell.length_a   1.000
_cell.length_b   1.000
_cell.length_c   1.000
_cell.angle_alpha   90.00
_cell.angle_beta   90.00
_cell.angle_gamma   90.00
#
_symmetry.space_group_name_H-M   'P 1'
#
loop_
_entity.id
_entity.type
_entity.pdbx_description
1 polymer ?
#
loop_
_entity_poly.entity_id
_entity_poly.type
_entity_poly.pdbx_seq_one_letter_code
_entity_poly.pdbx_strand_id
1 'polypeptide(L)'
;MTITSTGLRAAADRLIAAGAEPRQCPPVRDVLGDHDIASAYAVQRLLTADSLARGRHVVGHKIGLTSPAVQRQLGVDQPDSGVLFADMQVASGTTVATDTLLQPKVEAEIAFILAEDLDGDLSDSRIRAAAGVAIAAIEIVDSRVRDWSISIVDTIADNGSSALFVLGSEVSAAADLDFVSRTMRLTQDGEVVSTGRGSECLGSPLNALRWLARTARENGSPLRAGHIVLSGALGPMVPVRPGSKYTATVDGIGSVEVSFAEVRPLRIPRPRREKAR
;
A
#
# COMPACT_ATOMS: atom_id res chain seq x y z
N MET A 1 3.04 27.56 -10.78
CA MET A 1 2.70 28.35 -9.57
C MET A 1 3.23 27.59 -8.36
N THR A 2 3.97 28.23 -7.47
CA THR A 2 4.43 27.57 -6.23
C THR A 2 3.25 27.46 -5.25
N ILE A 3 2.95 26.25 -4.79
CA ILE A 3 1.86 26.00 -3.85
C ILE A 3 2.22 26.60 -2.48
N THR A 4 1.28 27.28 -1.87
CA THR A 4 1.45 27.88 -0.54
C THR A 4 1.37 26.83 0.56
N SER A 5 1.96 27.08 1.73
CA SER A 5 1.82 26.23 2.92
C SER A 5 0.34 26.00 3.31
N THR A 6 -0.52 26.98 3.09
CA THR A 6 -1.97 26.88 3.29
C THR A 6 -2.62 25.87 2.34
N GLY A 7 -2.21 25.83 1.07
CA GLY A 7 -2.72 24.87 0.10
C GLY A 7 -2.30 23.44 0.44
N LEU A 8 -1.02 23.22 0.80
CA LEU A 8 -0.54 21.93 1.26
C LEU A 8 -1.32 21.43 2.49
N ARG A 9 -1.56 22.31 3.45
CA ARG A 9 -2.33 21.98 4.65
C ARG A 9 -3.78 21.64 4.33
N ALA A 10 -4.44 22.38 3.44
CA ALA A 10 -5.82 22.10 3.02
C ALA A 10 -5.96 20.74 2.33
N ALA A 11 -4.99 20.35 1.48
CA ALA A 11 -4.96 19.03 0.87
C ALA A 11 -4.76 17.91 1.92
N ALA A 12 -3.85 18.12 2.88
CA ALA A 12 -3.62 17.18 3.98
C ALA A 12 -4.87 17.01 4.84
N ASP A 13 -5.51 18.10 5.26
CA ASP A 13 -6.72 18.07 6.10
C ASP A 13 -7.88 17.35 5.41
N ARG A 14 -8.02 17.51 4.07
CA ARG A 14 -9.02 16.78 3.27
C ARG A 14 -8.82 15.26 3.36
N LEU A 15 -7.58 14.79 3.19
CA LEU A 15 -7.25 13.36 3.25
C LEU A 15 -7.35 12.80 4.67
N ILE A 16 -6.91 13.56 5.68
CA ILE A 16 -7.05 13.18 7.11
C ILE A 16 -8.51 13.02 7.48
N ALA A 17 -9.37 13.97 7.09
CA ALA A 17 -10.81 13.92 7.36
C ALA A 17 -11.46 12.71 6.66
N ALA A 18 -11.09 12.42 5.40
CA ALA A 18 -11.60 11.28 4.66
C ALA A 18 -11.25 9.93 5.31
N GLY A 19 -10.07 9.83 5.95
CA GLY A 19 -9.66 8.62 6.66
C GLY A 19 -10.26 8.50 8.07
N ALA A 20 -10.54 9.63 8.74
CA ALA A 20 -11.10 9.63 10.08
C ALA A 20 -12.61 9.30 10.11
N GLU A 21 -13.34 9.78 9.12
CA GLU A 21 -14.75 9.46 8.89
C GLU A 21 -14.82 8.69 7.56
N PRO A 22 -14.80 7.34 7.52
CA PRO A 22 -14.65 6.59 6.27
C PRO A 22 -15.55 7.13 5.15
N ARG A 23 -15.09 8.16 4.45
CA ARG A 23 -15.82 8.93 3.46
C ARG A 23 -14.89 9.43 2.36
N GLN A 24 -15.13 8.99 1.14
CA GLN A 24 -14.36 9.43 -0.02
C GLN A 24 -14.36 10.95 -0.19
N CYS A 25 -13.21 11.52 -0.58
CA CYS A 25 -13.05 12.94 -0.86
C CYS A 25 -12.80 13.21 -2.35
N PRO A 26 -12.94 14.46 -2.82
CA PRO A 26 -12.46 14.87 -4.14
C PRO A 26 -10.95 14.71 -4.26
N PRO A 27 -10.41 14.58 -5.51
CA PRO A 27 -8.96 14.59 -5.75
C PRO A 27 -8.28 15.78 -5.12
N VAL A 28 -7.01 15.63 -4.69
CA VAL A 28 -6.23 16.75 -4.13
C VAL A 28 -5.41 17.49 -5.19
N ARG A 29 -5.29 16.92 -6.40
CA ARG A 29 -4.66 17.61 -7.54
C ARG A 29 -5.37 18.91 -7.94
N ASP A 30 -6.63 19.12 -7.56
CA ASP A 30 -7.33 20.39 -7.73
C ASP A 30 -6.67 21.54 -6.95
N VAL A 31 -5.98 21.21 -5.85
CA VAL A 31 -5.22 22.13 -5.02
C VAL A 31 -3.74 22.11 -5.39
N LEU A 32 -3.17 20.92 -5.66
CA LEU A 32 -1.73 20.70 -5.84
C LEU A 32 -1.28 20.88 -7.30
N GLY A 33 -2.20 20.78 -8.28
CA GLY A 33 -1.87 20.66 -9.70
C GLY A 33 -1.54 19.21 -10.10
N ASP A 34 -1.65 18.92 -11.40
CA ASP A 34 -1.62 17.54 -11.91
C ASP A 34 -0.24 16.87 -11.88
N HIS A 35 0.85 17.64 -11.75
CA HIS A 35 2.21 17.16 -11.93
C HIS A 35 3.18 17.58 -10.81
N ASP A 36 2.71 18.17 -9.72
CA ASP A 36 3.57 18.64 -8.62
C ASP A 36 3.85 17.52 -7.61
N ILE A 37 4.75 16.61 -8.00
CA ILE A 37 5.21 15.46 -7.18
C ILE A 37 5.81 15.94 -5.84
N ALA A 38 6.56 17.04 -5.85
CA ALA A 38 7.19 17.57 -4.63
C ALA A 38 6.15 18.02 -3.60
N SER A 39 5.09 18.71 -4.05
CA SER A 39 3.97 19.10 -3.21
C SER A 39 3.16 17.88 -2.71
N ALA A 40 3.00 16.84 -3.55
CA ALA A 40 2.34 15.61 -3.14
C ALA A 40 3.09 14.91 -1.99
N TYR A 41 4.41 14.76 -2.08
CA TYR A 41 5.22 14.24 -0.98
C TYR A 41 5.23 15.19 0.24
N ALA A 42 5.12 16.50 0.05
CA ALA A 42 4.98 17.42 1.17
C ALA A 42 3.66 17.20 1.92
N VAL A 43 2.55 16.95 1.22
CA VAL A 43 1.28 16.54 1.82
C VAL A 43 1.40 15.20 2.54
N GLN A 44 2.01 14.19 1.91
CA GLN A 44 2.25 12.88 2.55
C GLN A 44 3.05 13.02 3.86
N ARG A 45 4.07 13.89 3.90
CA ARG A 45 4.80 14.20 5.16
C ARG A 45 3.90 14.83 6.22
N LEU A 46 2.93 15.67 5.85
CA LEU A 46 1.95 16.21 6.81
C LEU A 46 1.03 15.12 7.38
N LEU A 47 0.57 14.18 6.55
CA LEU A 47 -0.19 13.01 7.00
C LEU A 47 0.63 12.12 7.95
N THR A 48 1.90 11.91 7.61
CA THR A 48 2.83 11.13 8.43
C THR A 48 3.06 11.81 9.78
N ALA A 49 3.29 13.13 9.80
CA ALA A 49 3.48 13.91 11.02
C ALA A 49 2.23 13.88 11.92
N ASP A 50 1.03 14.01 11.34
CA ASP A 50 -0.23 13.87 12.08
C ASP A 50 -0.39 12.47 12.69
N SER A 51 -0.06 11.43 11.93
CA SER A 51 -0.09 10.03 12.41
C SER A 51 0.88 9.81 13.58
N LEU A 52 2.12 10.31 13.47
CA LEU A 52 3.12 10.23 14.53
C LEU A 52 2.68 11.01 15.79
N ALA A 53 2.07 12.19 15.62
CA ALA A 53 1.53 12.98 16.73
C ALA A 53 0.39 12.25 17.47
N ARG A 54 -0.31 11.35 16.80
CA ARG A 54 -1.34 10.47 17.39
C ARG A 54 -0.75 9.18 17.98
N GLY A 55 0.57 9.04 18.03
CA GLY A 55 1.26 7.89 18.63
C GLY A 55 1.40 6.67 17.72
N ARG A 56 1.14 6.81 16.40
CA ARG A 56 1.41 5.72 15.46
C ARG A 56 2.91 5.55 15.24
N HIS A 57 3.35 4.33 14.96
CA HIS A 57 4.77 3.99 14.77
C HIS A 57 5.02 3.55 13.34
N VAL A 58 5.99 4.19 12.67
CA VAL A 58 6.46 3.76 11.34
C VAL A 58 7.20 2.44 11.47
N VAL A 59 6.83 1.47 10.64
CA VAL A 59 7.50 0.16 10.57
C VAL A 59 8.12 -0.11 9.20
N GLY A 60 7.91 0.78 8.24
CA GLY A 60 8.48 0.61 6.91
C GLY A 60 7.79 1.45 5.83
N HIS A 61 7.88 0.97 4.59
CA HIS A 61 7.36 1.66 3.42
C HIS A 61 6.80 0.67 2.39
N LYS A 62 5.92 1.15 1.51
CA LYS A 62 5.44 0.44 0.32
C LYS A 62 5.85 1.17 -0.95
N ILE A 63 5.89 0.44 -2.04
CA ILE A 63 6.13 0.99 -3.37
C ILE A 63 4.90 0.68 -4.23
N GLY A 64 4.33 1.68 -4.85
CA GLY A 64 3.25 1.52 -5.80
C GLY A 64 3.68 1.85 -7.22
N LEU A 65 2.80 1.58 -8.20
CA LEU A 65 3.00 1.89 -9.62
C LEU A 65 4.28 1.25 -10.19
N THR A 66 4.61 0.04 -9.76
CA THR A 66 5.83 -0.66 -10.18
C THR A 66 5.70 -1.33 -11.54
N SER A 67 4.49 -1.53 -12.05
CA SER A 67 4.23 -2.12 -13.36
C SER A 67 4.23 -1.06 -14.46
N PRO A 68 5.02 -1.23 -15.55
CA PRO A 68 4.98 -0.33 -16.70
C PRO A 68 3.59 -0.23 -17.36
N ALA A 69 2.76 -1.26 -17.24
CA ALA A 69 1.39 -1.23 -17.75
C ALA A 69 0.53 -0.25 -16.96
N VAL A 70 0.61 -0.28 -15.63
CA VAL A 70 -0.12 0.64 -14.75
C VAL A 70 0.39 2.07 -14.89
N GLN A 71 1.72 2.26 -15.01
CA GLN A 71 2.30 3.57 -15.27
C GLN A 71 1.75 4.19 -16.55
N ARG A 72 1.73 3.43 -17.66
CA ARG A 72 1.13 3.91 -18.93
C ARG A 72 -0.35 4.23 -18.80
N GLN A 73 -1.10 3.41 -18.06
CA GLN A 73 -2.54 3.62 -17.84
C GLN A 73 -2.82 4.94 -17.10
N LEU A 74 -1.96 5.30 -16.15
CA LEU A 74 -2.07 6.53 -15.36
C LEU A 74 -1.31 7.72 -15.97
N GLY A 75 -0.64 7.52 -17.12
CA GLY A 75 0.14 8.57 -17.78
C GLY A 75 1.35 9.04 -16.98
N VAL A 76 1.98 8.13 -16.22
CA VAL A 76 3.15 8.40 -15.38
C VAL A 76 4.34 7.54 -15.82
N ASP A 77 5.54 7.94 -15.43
CA ASP A 77 6.80 7.29 -15.81
C ASP A 77 7.64 6.84 -14.60
N GLN A 78 7.06 6.91 -13.41
CA GLN A 78 7.76 6.59 -12.17
C GLN A 78 6.83 5.91 -11.15
N PRO A 79 7.40 5.13 -10.21
CA PRO A 79 6.68 4.62 -9.06
C PRO A 79 6.28 5.70 -8.07
N ASP A 80 5.42 5.33 -7.13
CA ASP A 80 5.14 6.09 -5.91
C ASP A 80 5.57 5.33 -4.66
N SER A 81 5.50 5.98 -3.51
CA SER A 81 5.75 5.33 -2.22
C SER A 81 4.80 5.84 -1.14
N GLY A 82 4.57 4.97 -0.16
CA GLY A 82 3.81 5.27 1.05
C GLY A 82 4.52 4.77 2.31
N VAL A 83 4.12 5.29 3.46
CA VAL A 83 4.63 4.92 4.78
C VAL A 83 3.74 3.82 5.37
N LEU A 84 4.34 2.78 5.92
CA LEU A 84 3.66 1.73 6.67
C LEU A 84 3.75 1.99 8.17
N PHE A 85 2.59 1.95 8.83
CA PHE A 85 2.50 2.05 10.28
C PHE A 85 2.19 0.69 10.90
N ALA A 86 2.60 0.48 12.15
CA ALA A 86 2.45 -0.80 12.86
C ALA A 86 0.99 -1.28 12.95
N ASP A 87 0.06 -0.37 13.11
CA ASP A 87 -1.39 -0.64 13.19
C ASP A 87 -2.04 -0.97 11.84
N MET A 88 -1.30 -0.82 10.72
CA MET A 88 -1.73 -1.29 9.40
C MET A 88 -1.46 -2.78 9.19
N GLN A 89 -0.62 -3.40 10.03
CA GLN A 89 -0.32 -4.82 9.90
C GLN A 89 -1.44 -5.68 10.47
N VAL A 90 -1.95 -6.58 9.65
CA VAL A 90 -2.96 -7.57 10.02
C VAL A 90 -2.33 -8.97 9.98
N ALA A 91 -2.64 -9.81 10.95
CA ALA A 91 -2.15 -11.18 10.96
C ALA A 91 -2.76 -12.01 9.82
N SER A 92 -1.97 -12.90 9.21
CA SER A 92 -2.46 -13.83 8.18
C SER A 92 -3.61 -14.69 8.74
N GLY A 93 -4.65 -14.89 7.94
CA GLY A 93 -5.88 -15.59 8.35
C GLY A 93 -6.90 -14.72 9.08
N THR A 94 -6.61 -13.44 9.35
CA THR A 94 -7.58 -12.53 9.99
C THR A 94 -8.73 -12.19 9.04
N THR A 95 -9.90 -11.91 9.63
CA THR A 95 -11.03 -11.30 8.92
C THR A 95 -11.05 -9.80 9.17
N VAL A 96 -10.83 -9.02 8.11
CA VAL A 96 -10.86 -7.56 8.13
C VAL A 96 -12.30 -7.06 8.03
N ALA A 97 -12.67 -6.08 8.87
CA ALA A 97 -13.94 -5.40 8.78
C ALA A 97 -13.98 -4.49 7.53
N THR A 98 -15.05 -4.56 6.74
CA THR A 98 -15.18 -3.78 5.51
C THR A 98 -15.76 -2.39 5.73
N ASP A 99 -16.37 -2.14 6.86
CA ASP A 99 -16.99 -0.86 7.24
C ASP A 99 -15.99 0.24 7.60
N THR A 100 -14.72 -0.11 7.77
CA THR A 100 -13.61 0.83 7.98
C THR A 100 -12.87 1.19 6.69
N LEU A 101 -13.22 0.55 5.57
CA LEU A 101 -12.60 0.74 4.27
C LEU A 101 -13.57 1.44 3.32
N LEU A 102 -13.02 2.13 2.30
CA LEU A 102 -13.79 2.95 1.36
C LEU A 102 -14.08 2.24 0.04
N GLN A 103 -13.05 1.74 -0.60
CA GLN A 103 -13.08 1.09 -1.92
C GLN A 103 -11.86 0.16 -2.08
N PRO A 104 -11.68 -0.81 -1.16
CA PRO A 104 -10.45 -1.57 -1.04
C PRO A 104 -10.19 -2.47 -2.25
N LYS A 105 -8.90 -2.63 -2.57
CA LYS A 105 -8.40 -3.63 -3.50
C LYS A 105 -7.24 -4.38 -2.83
N VAL A 106 -6.93 -5.57 -3.30
CA VAL A 106 -5.81 -6.39 -2.82
C VAL A 106 -4.76 -6.57 -3.92
N GLU A 107 -3.51 -6.52 -3.52
CA GLU A 107 -2.33 -6.76 -4.34
C GLU A 107 -1.47 -7.85 -3.70
N ALA A 108 -0.98 -8.79 -4.52
CA ALA A 108 -0.03 -9.79 -4.07
C ALA A 108 1.39 -9.31 -4.33
N GLU A 109 2.24 -9.35 -3.30
CA GLU A 109 3.57 -8.77 -3.30
C GLU A 109 4.62 -9.66 -2.65
N ILE A 110 5.88 -9.26 -2.77
CA ILE A 110 6.96 -9.71 -1.90
C ILE A 110 7.27 -8.60 -0.91
N ALA A 111 7.24 -8.91 0.38
CA ALA A 111 7.75 -8.04 1.42
C ALA A 111 9.21 -8.38 1.75
N PHE A 112 10.02 -7.37 2.01
CA PHE A 112 11.35 -7.53 2.61
C PHE A 112 11.32 -7.06 4.06
N ILE A 113 12.05 -7.75 4.95
CA ILE A 113 12.47 -7.19 6.24
C ILE A 113 13.96 -6.89 6.13
N LEU A 114 14.32 -5.63 6.20
CA LEU A 114 15.69 -5.20 5.96
C LEU A 114 16.63 -5.66 7.07
N ALA A 115 17.77 -6.25 6.67
CA ALA A 115 18.85 -6.63 7.59
C ALA A 115 19.76 -5.46 7.95
N GLU A 116 19.83 -4.44 7.08
CA GLU A 116 20.77 -3.32 7.19
C GLU A 116 20.14 -2.01 6.71
N ASP A 117 20.71 -0.89 7.18
CA ASP A 117 20.36 0.45 6.73
C ASP A 117 20.71 0.65 5.25
N LEU A 118 19.83 1.34 4.51
CA LEU A 118 20.02 1.75 3.11
C LEU A 118 20.08 3.27 3.00
N ASP A 119 21.16 3.85 3.49
CA ASP A 119 21.38 5.31 3.53
C ASP A 119 22.65 5.76 2.75
N GLY A 120 23.31 4.85 2.04
CA GLY A 120 24.57 5.13 1.34
C GLY A 120 24.65 4.48 -0.03
N ASP A 121 25.55 3.51 -0.15
CA ASP A 121 25.73 2.72 -1.37
C ASP A 121 24.47 1.91 -1.71
N LEU A 122 24.01 2.01 -2.95
CA LEU A 122 22.86 1.30 -3.49
C LEU A 122 23.25 0.35 -4.64
N SER A 123 24.48 -0.17 -4.62
CA SER A 123 24.95 -1.20 -5.55
C SER A 123 24.10 -2.48 -5.45
N ASP A 124 24.12 -3.33 -6.47
CA ASP A 124 23.33 -4.57 -6.51
C ASP A 124 23.66 -5.49 -5.33
N SER A 125 24.93 -5.61 -4.99
CA SER A 125 25.38 -6.41 -3.85
C SER A 125 24.87 -5.85 -2.51
N ARG A 126 24.87 -4.52 -2.37
CA ARG A 126 24.39 -3.85 -1.16
C ARG A 126 22.87 -3.98 -0.99
N ILE A 127 22.11 -3.73 -2.06
CA ILE A 127 20.65 -3.91 -2.05
C ILE A 127 20.28 -5.35 -1.70
N ARG A 128 20.95 -6.34 -2.30
CA ARG A 128 20.69 -7.75 -2.02
C ARG A 128 21.01 -8.14 -0.58
N ALA A 129 22.13 -7.66 -0.04
CA ALA A 129 22.49 -7.91 1.36
C ALA A 129 21.49 -7.27 2.33
N ALA A 130 21.10 -6.03 2.06
CA ALA A 130 20.15 -5.29 2.90
C ALA A 130 18.71 -5.84 2.82
N ALA A 131 18.32 -6.53 1.75
CA ALA A 131 16.98 -7.11 1.62
C ALA A 131 16.64 -8.13 2.72
N GLY A 132 17.65 -8.71 3.38
CA GLY A 132 17.51 -9.60 4.54
C GLY A 132 16.66 -10.83 4.26
N VAL A 133 15.37 -10.77 4.57
CA VAL A 133 14.43 -11.86 4.32
C VAL A 133 13.30 -11.40 3.42
N ALA A 134 12.76 -12.35 2.64
CA ALA A 134 11.60 -12.19 1.76
C ALA A 134 10.42 -12.99 2.28
N ILE A 135 9.23 -12.41 2.23
CA ILE A 135 7.98 -12.97 2.74
C ILE A 135 6.89 -12.69 1.71
N ALA A 136 5.99 -13.66 1.46
CA ALA A 136 4.78 -13.41 0.67
C ALA A 136 3.86 -12.43 1.41
N ALA A 137 3.36 -11.41 0.72
CA ALA A 137 2.54 -10.37 1.31
C ALA A 137 1.27 -10.10 0.48
N ILE A 138 0.24 -9.60 1.15
CA ILE A 138 -0.90 -8.92 0.53
C ILE A 138 -0.90 -7.48 1.03
N GLU A 139 -0.87 -6.51 0.10
CA GLU A 139 -1.25 -5.14 0.42
C GLU A 139 -2.74 -4.96 0.18
N ILE A 140 -3.41 -4.25 1.09
CA ILE A 140 -4.77 -3.77 0.93
C ILE A 140 -4.68 -2.28 0.68
N VAL A 141 -4.87 -1.89 -0.58
CA VAL A 141 -4.91 -0.49 -1.00
C VAL A 141 -6.34 0.01 -0.94
N ASP A 142 -6.53 1.24 -0.45
CA ASP A 142 -7.85 1.84 -0.26
C ASP A 142 -7.76 3.36 -0.43
N SER A 143 -8.00 3.84 -1.66
CA SER A 143 -7.88 5.26 -1.94
C SER A 143 -8.96 6.07 -1.23
N ARG A 144 -8.56 7.17 -0.60
CA ARG A 144 -9.48 8.16 -0.03
C ARG A 144 -10.10 9.03 -1.10
N VAL A 145 -9.51 9.05 -2.30
CA VAL A 145 -10.01 9.79 -3.45
C VAL A 145 -11.14 9.03 -4.13
N ARG A 146 -12.26 9.70 -4.35
CA ARG A 146 -13.50 9.14 -4.87
C ARG A 146 -13.30 8.39 -6.19
N ASP A 147 -13.93 7.19 -6.26
CA ASP A 147 -14.04 6.37 -7.46
C ASP A 147 -12.68 5.99 -8.08
N TRP A 148 -11.61 5.99 -7.26
CA TRP A 148 -10.24 5.80 -7.76
C TRP A 148 -9.86 6.78 -8.88
N SER A 149 -10.49 7.98 -8.90
CA SER A 149 -10.14 9.05 -9.85
C SER A 149 -8.84 9.71 -9.42
N ILE A 150 -7.73 8.97 -9.49
CA ILE A 150 -6.40 9.39 -9.04
C ILE A 150 -5.47 9.71 -10.19
N SER A 151 -4.59 10.69 -9.96
CA SER A 151 -3.33 10.90 -10.67
C SER A 151 -2.17 10.48 -9.77
N ILE A 152 -0.92 10.55 -10.25
CA ILE A 152 0.26 10.31 -9.42
C ILE A 152 0.33 11.27 -8.21
N VAL A 153 -0.11 12.50 -8.38
CA VAL A 153 -0.14 13.50 -7.30
C VAL A 153 -1.12 13.10 -6.21
N ASP A 154 -2.30 12.61 -6.59
CA ASP A 154 -3.31 12.16 -5.63
C ASP A 154 -2.84 10.95 -4.84
N THR A 155 -2.30 9.92 -5.52
CA THR A 155 -1.87 8.69 -4.84
C THR A 155 -0.68 8.92 -3.91
N ILE A 156 0.32 9.70 -4.33
CA ILE A 156 1.44 10.06 -3.45
C ILE A 156 0.94 10.82 -2.22
N ALA A 157 0.10 11.85 -2.41
CA ALA A 157 -0.45 12.64 -1.30
C ALA A 157 -1.29 11.77 -0.35
N ASP A 158 -2.01 10.78 -0.89
CA ASP A 158 -2.85 9.81 -0.19
C ASP A 158 -2.03 8.61 0.37
N ASN A 159 -0.75 8.80 0.65
CA ASN A 159 0.16 7.77 1.18
C ASN A 159 0.27 6.51 0.29
N GLY A 160 0.32 6.68 -1.04
CA GLY A 160 0.31 5.57 -1.99
C GLY A 160 -0.98 4.75 -1.94
N SER A 161 -2.09 5.35 -1.50
CA SER A 161 -3.38 4.71 -1.22
C SER A 161 -3.29 3.49 -0.28
N SER A 162 -2.24 3.39 0.53
CA SER A 162 -2.03 2.26 1.45
C SER A 162 -3.00 2.31 2.62
N ALA A 163 -3.60 1.17 2.97
CA ALA A 163 -4.51 1.04 4.11
C ALA A 163 -4.06 -0.02 5.11
N LEU A 164 -3.89 -1.27 4.68
CA LEU A 164 -3.48 -2.39 5.53
C LEU A 164 -2.49 -3.28 4.77
N PHE A 165 -1.76 -4.13 5.49
CA PHE A 165 -0.95 -5.18 4.88
C PHE A 165 -0.90 -6.44 5.73
N VAL A 166 -0.67 -7.57 5.07
CA VAL A 166 -0.60 -8.89 5.69
C VAL A 166 0.69 -9.56 5.26
N LEU A 167 1.44 -10.10 6.19
CA LEU A 167 2.65 -10.89 5.93
C LEU A 167 2.35 -12.37 6.15
N GLY A 168 2.88 -13.22 5.27
CA GLY A 168 2.88 -14.66 5.45
C GLY A 168 3.77 -15.09 6.62
N SER A 169 3.65 -16.34 7.03
CA SER A 169 4.47 -16.90 8.12
C SER A 169 5.80 -17.52 7.65
N GLU A 170 5.90 -17.83 6.34
CA GLU A 170 7.11 -18.40 5.77
C GLU A 170 8.12 -17.29 5.46
N VAL A 171 9.37 -17.50 5.84
CA VAL A 171 10.46 -16.52 5.71
C VAL A 171 11.60 -17.17 4.93
N SER A 172 12.04 -16.52 3.87
CA SER A 172 13.13 -16.99 3.01
C SER A 172 14.29 -15.99 3.03
N ALA A 173 15.54 -16.48 3.06
CA ALA A 173 16.70 -15.61 2.93
C ALA A 173 16.71 -14.94 1.54
N ALA A 174 16.71 -13.62 1.49
CA ALA A 174 16.62 -12.88 0.24
C ALA A 174 17.87 -13.03 -0.64
N ALA A 175 19.03 -13.32 -0.05
CA ALA A 175 20.30 -13.47 -0.74
C ALA A 175 20.29 -14.58 -1.80
N ASP A 176 19.56 -15.67 -1.54
CA ASP A 176 19.58 -16.89 -2.37
C ASP A 176 18.45 -16.96 -3.39
N LEU A 177 17.56 -15.95 -3.42
CA LEU A 177 16.38 -15.97 -4.27
C LEU A 177 16.60 -15.29 -5.62
N ASP A 178 16.14 -15.95 -6.69
CA ASP A 178 15.89 -15.29 -7.96
C ASP A 178 14.49 -14.68 -7.96
N PHE A 179 14.40 -13.40 -7.66
CA PHE A 179 13.12 -12.69 -7.59
C PHE A 179 12.47 -12.46 -8.97
N VAL A 180 13.26 -12.41 -10.05
CA VAL A 180 12.76 -12.07 -11.39
C VAL A 180 11.83 -13.16 -11.93
N SER A 181 12.21 -14.42 -11.73
CA SER A 181 11.48 -15.58 -12.25
C SER A 181 10.32 -16.04 -11.37
N ARG A 182 10.23 -15.58 -10.10
CA ARG A 182 9.18 -16.03 -9.17
C ARG A 182 7.81 -15.74 -9.74
N THR A 183 6.95 -16.75 -9.74
CA THR A 183 5.55 -16.63 -10.14
C THR A 183 4.68 -16.33 -8.93
N MET A 184 3.64 -15.55 -9.17
CA MET A 184 2.63 -15.20 -8.17
C MET A 184 1.25 -15.64 -8.65
N ARG A 185 0.43 -16.12 -7.73
CA ARG A 185 -0.98 -16.40 -7.92
C ARG A 185 -1.76 -15.84 -6.74
N LEU A 186 -2.78 -15.03 -7.06
CA LEU A 186 -3.78 -14.56 -6.10
C LEU A 186 -5.09 -15.27 -6.40
N THR A 187 -5.69 -15.87 -5.39
CA THR A 187 -7.00 -16.51 -5.49
C THR A 187 -8.02 -15.77 -4.63
N GLN A 188 -9.28 -15.78 -5.09
CA GLN A 188 -10.45 -15.37 -4.32
C GLN A 188 -11.35 -16.59 -4.16
N ASP A 189 -11.62 -17.03 -2.93
CA ASP A 189 -12.45 -18.20 -2.61
C ASP A 189 -12.00 -19.47 -3.35
N GLY A 190 -10.70 -19.61 -3.61
CA GLY A 190 -10.08 -20.71 -4.34
C GLY A 190 -9.92 -20.49 -5.85
N GLU A 191 -10.66 -19.56 -6.44
CA GLU A 191 -10.56 -19.24 -7.86
C GLU A 191 -9.43 -18.24 -8.14
N VAL A 192 -8.64 -18.47 -9.21
CA VAL A 192 -7.54 -17.58 -9.60
C VAL A 192 -8.10 -16.27 -10.15
N VAL A 193 -7.76 -15.14 -9.51
CA VAL A 193 -8.21 -13.80 -9.91
C VAL A 193 -7.10 -12.90 -10.39
N SER A 194 -5.83 -13.21 -10.06
CA SER A 194 -4.65 -12.49 -10.57
C SER A 194 -3.44 -13.44 -10.61
N THR A 195 -2.59 -13.23 -11.60
CA THR A 195 -1.29 -13.91 -11.74
C THR A 195 -0.24 -12.91 -12.17
N GLY A 196 1.02 -13.20 -11.89
CA GLY A 196 2.12 -12.35 -12.30
C GLY A 196 3.48 -12.95 -11.96
N ARG A 197 4.50 -12.11 -12.06
CA ARG A 197 5.89 -12.51 -11.83
C ARG A 197 6.67 -11.38 -11.16
N GLY A 198 7.78 -11.73 -10.53
CA GLY A 198 8.69 -10.74 -9.96
C GLY A 198 9.23 -9.73 -10.97
N SER A 199 9.38 -10.12 -12.24
CA SER A 199 9.77 -9.21 -13.32
C SER A 199 8.79 -8.05 -13.58
N GLU A 200 7.51 -8.17 -13.20
CA GLU A 200 6.51 -7.11 -13.34
C GLU A 200 6.77 -5.94 -12.38
N CYS A 201 7.50 -6.19 -11.29
CA CYS A 201 7.87 -5.20 -10.29
C CYS A 201 9.17 -4.50 -10.69
N LEU A 202 9.11 -3.47 -11.54
CA LEU A 202 10.29 -2.71 -12.07
C LEU A 202 11.40 -3.62 -12.64
N GLY A 203 11.04 -4.77 -13.22
CA GLY A 203 11.98 -5.79 -13.69
C GLY A 203 12.51 -6.70 -12.58
N SER A 204 12.45 -6.29 -11.32
CA SER A 204 12.78 -7.07 -10.12
C SER A 204 12.34 -6.35 -8.86
N PRO A 205 11.79 -7.05 -7.83
CA PRO A 205 11.55 -6.50 -6.50
C PRO A 205 12.77 -5.79 -5.87
N LEU A 206 13.99 -6.24 -6.18
CA LEU A 206 15.21 -5.57 -5.71
C LEU A 206 15.45 -4.21 -6.41
N ASN A 207 14.98 -4.04 -7.65
CA ASN A 207 15.01 -2.73 -8.31
C ASN A 207 14.05 -1.76 -7.66
N ALA A 208 12.86 -2.24 -7.25
CA ALA A 208 11.89 -1.46 -6.51
C ALA A 208 12.46 -1.04 -5.14
N LEU A 209 13.09 -1.96 -4.40
CA LEU A 209 13.78 -1.64 -3.16
C LEU A 209 14.86 -0.57 -3.36
N ARG A 210 15.67 -0.67 -4.41
CA ARG A 210 16.70 0.34 -4.75
C ARG A 210 16.07 1.72 -5.03
N TRP A 211 15.00 1.73 -5.82
CA TRP A 211 14.27 2.96 -6.12
C TRP A 211 13.74 3.61 -4.85
N LEU A 212 13.09 2.82 -3.98
CA LEU A 212 12.58 3.31 -2.70
C LEU A 212 13.69 3.83 -1.80
N ALA A 213 14.81 3.12 -1.69
CA ALA A 213 15.94 3.55 -0.85
C ALA A 213 16.47 4.94 -1.26
N ARG A 214 16.53 5.20 -2.57
CA ARG A 214 16.89 6.52 -3.11
C ARG A 214 15.84 7.56 -2.76
N THR A 215 14.57 7.30 -3.08
CA THR A 215 13.46 8.23 -2.87
C THR A 215 13.24 8.53 -1.39
N ALA A 216 13.32 7.53 -0.52
CA ALA A 216 13.18 7.69 0.93
C ALA A 216 14.29 8.59 1.49
N ARG A 217 15.53 8.39 1.06
CA ARG A 217 16.67 9.24 1.43
C ARG A 217 16.46 10.69 0.96
N GLU A 218 16.07 10.89 -0.30
CA GLU A 218 15.79 12.22 -0.87
C GLU A 218 14.67 12.95 -0.11
N ASN A 219 13.70 12.20 0.39
CA ASN A 219 12.62 12.72 1.23
C ASN A 219 12.97 12.83 2.73
N GLY A 220 14.22 12.58 3.13
CA GLY A 220 14.70 12.73 4.49
C GLY A 220 14.28 11.62 5.46
N SER A 221 13.82 10.47 4.96
CA SER A 221 13.40 9.31 5.74
C SER A 221 14.05 8.02 5.22
N PRO A 222 15.39 7.87 5.34
CA PRO A 222 16.10 6.72 4.79
C PRO A 222 15.65 5.41 5.42
N LEU A 223 15.74 4.32 4.65
CA LEU A 223 15.35 2.98 5.11
C LEU A 223 16.33 2.46 6.16
N ARG A 224 15.80 1.80 7.20
CA ARG A 224 16.56 1.28 8.33
C ARG A 224 16.45 -0.23 8.46
N ALA A 225 17.43 -0.85 9.08
CA ALA A 225 17.34 -2.25 9.49
C ALA A 225 16.06 -2.49 10.29
N GLY A 226 15.40 -3.62 10.03
CA GLY A 226 14.10 -3.96 10.60
C GLY A 226 12.89 -3.34 9.89
N HIS A 227 13.06 -2.38 8.96
CA HIS A 227 11.94 -1.86 8.19
C HIS A 227 11.34 -2.95 7.29
N ILE A 228 10.02 -2.97 7.21
CA ILE A 228 9.25 -3.74 6.24
C ILE A 228 9.15 -2.93 4.95
N VAL A 229 9.46 -3.56 3.82
CA VAL A 229 9.30 -2.95 2.50
C VAL A 229 8.40 -3.83 1.66
N LEU A 230 7.20 -3.34 1.31
CA LEU A 230 6.35 -3.96 0.30
C LEU A 230 6.85 -3.52 -1.07
N SER A 231 7.24 -4.50 -1.90
CA SER A 231 8.00 -4.23 -3.13
C SER A 231 7.17 -3.67 -4.29
N GLY A 232 5.86 -3.73 -4.19
CA GLY A 232 4.93 -3.44 -5.27
C GLY A 232 4.33 -4.70 -5.88
N ALA A 233 3.18 -4.52 -6.49
CA ALA A 233 2.36 -5.60 -7.03
C ALA A 233 3.11 -6.44 -8.07
N LEU A 234 3.02 -7.77 -7.94
CA LEU A 234 3.55 -8.75 -8.89
C LEU A 234 2.58 -9.03 -10.04
N GLY A 235 1.36 -8.53 -9.96
CA GLY A 235 0.31 -8.68 -10.97
C GLY A 235 -0.83 -7.70 -10.72
N PRO A 236 -1.92 -7.74 -11.52
CA PRO A 236 -3.05 -6.83 -11.37
C PRO A 236 -3.69 -6.86 -9.99
N MET A 237 -4.02 -5.68 -9.46
CA MET A 237 -4.82 -5.54 -8.24
C MET A 237 -6.27 -6.00 -8.47
N VAL A 238 -6.91 -6.51 -7.42
CA VAL A 238 -8.26 -7.08 -7.47
C VAL A 238 -9.17 -6.34 -6.46
N PRO A 239 -10.36 -5.86 -6.90
CA PRO A 239 -11.32 -5.29 -5.96
C PRO A 239 -11.74 -6.27 -4.87
N VAL A 240 -11.83 -5.78 -3.62
CA VAL A 240 -12.30 -6.59 -2.51
C VAL A 240 -13.80 -6.84 -2.64
N ARG A 241 -14.19 -8.11 -2.52
CA ARG A 241 -15.59 -8.52 -2.37
C ARG A 241 -15.85 -8.85 -0.89
N PRO A 242 -16.81 -8.20 -0.25
CA PRO A 242 -17.22 -8.58 1.11
C PRO A 242 -17.58 -10.07 1.21
N GLY A 243 -17.23 -10.70 2.33
CA GLY A 243 -17.43 -12.12 2.57
C GLY A 243 -16.39 -13.05 1.94
N SER A 244 -15.49 -12.53 1.07
CA SER A 244 -14.51 -13.37 0.38
C SER A 244 -13.19 -13.48 1.14
N LYS A 245 -12.49 -14.59 0.85
CA LYS A 245 -11.13 -14.88 1.28
C LYS A 245 -10.17 -14.75 0.11
N TYR A 246 -9.07 -14.07 0.32
CA TYR A 246 -7.97 -13.93 -0.65
C TYR A 246 -6.75 -14.68 -0.15
N THR A 247 -6.09 -15.43 -1.04
CA THR A 247 -4.82 -16.10 -0.76
C THR A 247 -3.83 -15.78 -1.86
N ALA A 248 -2.71 -15.17 -1.49
CA ALA A 248 -1.58 -14.95 -2.39
C ALA A 248 -0.52 -16.02 -2.12
N THR A 249 -0.01 -16.62 -3.21
CA THR A 249 1.10 -17.57 -3.17
C THR A 249 2.20 -17.07 -4.09
N VAL A 250 3.42 -16.96 -3.58
CA VAL A 250 4.63 -16.65 -4.36
C VAL A 250 5.53 -17.86 -4.33
N ASP A 251 5.81 -18.41 -5.51
CA ASP A 251 6.56 -19.65 -5.66
C ASP A 251 7.94 -19.57 -4.99
N GLY A 252 8.24 -20.55 -4.13
CA GLY A 252 9.48 -20.64 -3.37
C GLY A 252 9.69 -19.54 -2.31
N ILE A 253 8.64 -18.79 -1.98
CA ILE A 253 8.66 -17.79 -0.87
C ILE A 253 7.59 -18.10 0.17
N GLY A 254 6.39 -18.53 -0.26
CA GLY A 254 5.33 -18.91 0.67
C GLY A 254 3.95 -18.37 0.29
N SER A 255 3.04 -18.42 1.26
CA SER A 255 1.65 -18.02 1.10
C SER A 255 1.19 -17.11 2.23
N VAL A 256 0.18 -16.29 1.92
CA VAL A 256 -0.47 -15.38 2.87
C VAL A 256 -1.94 -15.28 2.56
N GLU A 257 -2.78 -15.13 3.58
CA GLU A 257 -4.23 -15.06 3.38
C GLU A 257 -4.90 -13.98 4.24
N VAL A 258 -6.00 -13.44 3.73
CA VAL A 258 -6.86 -12.49 4.42
C VAL A 258 -8.31 -12.74 4.01
N SER A 259 -9.23 -12.58 4.95
CA SER A 259 -10.67 -12.59 4.68
C SER A 259 -11.26 -11.21 4.92
N PHE A 260 -12.40 -10.95 4.29
CA PHE A 260 -13.15 -9.71 4.51
C PHE A 260 -14.55 -10.05 5.03
N ALA A 261 -15.00 -9.28 6.03
CA ALA A 261 -16.32 -9.48 6.61
C ALA A 261 -17.43 -9.17 5.58
N GLU A 262 -18.57 -9.85 5.73
CA GLU A 262 -19.81 -9.49 5.04
C GLU A 262 -20.23 -8.06 5.43
N VAL A 263 -20.85 -7.34 4.49
CA VAL A 263 -21.50 -6.06 4.82
C VAL A 263 -22.69 -6.36 5.73
N ARG A 264 -22.62 -5.89 6.97
CA ARG A 264 -23.78 -6.02 7.88
C ARG A 264 -24.92 -5.16 7.38
N PRO A 265 -26.10 -5.74 7.05
CA PRO A 265 -27.25 -4.92 6.69
C PRO A 265 -27.60 -4.01 7.87
N LEU A 266 -27.83 -2.73 7.60
CA LEU A 266 -28.34 -1.77 8.58
C LEU A 266 -29.58 -2.37 9.25
N ARG A 267 -29.51 -2.69 10.54
CA ARG A 267 -30.69 -3.08 11.33
C ARG A 267 -31.58 -1.84 11.44
N ILE A 268 -32.57 -1.71 10.55
CA ILE A 268 -33.63 -0.72 10.70
C ILE A 268 -34.40 -1.12 11.98
N PRO A 269 -34.46 -0.28 13.02
CA PRO A 269 -35.25 -0.58 14.20
C PRO A 269 -36.70 -0.77 13.77
N ARG A 270 -37.31 -1.91 14.12
CA ARG A 270 -38.75 -2.11 13.88
C ARG A 270 -39.51 -1.04 14.68
N PRO A 271 -40.46 -0.31 14.08
CA PRO A 271 -41.26 0.64 14.83
C PRO A 271 -41.95 -0.08 15.97
N ARG A 272 -41.89 0.49 17.16
CA ARG A 272 -42.64 -0.05 18.32
C ARG A 272 -44.10 -0.06 17.95
N ARG A 273 -44.73 -1.22 17.96
CA ARG A 273 -46.18 -1.30 17.87
C ARG A 273 -46.73 -0.58 19.13
N GLU A 274 -47.35 0.58 18.92
CA GLU A 274 -48.18 1.17 19.95
C GLU A 274 -49.29 0.18 20.33
N LYS A 275 -49.30 -0.20 21.61
CA LYS A 275 -50.43 -0.94 22.16
C LYS A 275 -51.63 0.02 22.18
N ALA A 276 -52.57 -0.20 21.28
CA ALA A 276 -53.86 0.45 21.38
C ALA A 276 -54.48 0.10 22.78
N ARG A 277 -54.87 1.14 23.50
CA ARG A 277 -55.66 1.03 24.72
C ARG A 277 -57.11 0.85 24.37
#